data_fd6ca3261e86cffdd6a65e22e4313763
#
_entry.id   fd6ca3261e86cffdd6a65e22e4313763
#
_cell.length_a   1.000
_cell.length_b   1.000
_cell.length_c   1.000
_cell.angle_alpha   90.00
_cell.angle_beta   90.00
_cell.angle_gamma   90.00
#
_symmetry.space_group_name_H-M   'P 1'
#
loop_
_entity.id
_entity.type
_entity.pdbx_description
1 polymer ?
#
loop_
_entity_poly.entity_id
_entity_poly.type
_entity_poly.pdbx_seq_one_letter_code
_entity_poly.pdbx_strand_id
1 'polypeptide(L)'
;MSLALKPRDLEPALQAVSPYRELGAYEALWLEKGASFKSLADKFRADTLALPSDFVDPATADAAASKVLKKFAEAGISRFGVRVNKAGDYPERLREARHPIELLYYRGAWELTETRSVAIVGSRKASPEGQRRAARLARHLVEQGITVVSGLAEGIDTAAHMATLEAGGKTITVVGTPLHHIYPKQNRALQERIANDFLLISQVPALRYDSQDYRRNRTFFPERNVTMSALTEATIIVEAGETSGTLTQARAALHQGRKLFILNACFDKGLRWPERF
;
A
#
# COMPACT_ATOMS: atom_id res chain seq x y z
N MET A 1 -50.19 24.23 -5.69
CA MET A 1 -49.18 24.27 -6.78
C MET A 1 -48.24 23.09 -6.55
N SER A 2 -48.36 22.05 -7.37
CA SER A 2 -47.47 20.90 -7.34
C SER A 2 -46.17 21.27 -8.05
N LEU A 3 -45.08 21.38 -7.32
CA LEU A 3 -43.71 21.46 -7.89
C LEU A 3 -43.35 20.11 -8.47
N ALA A 4 -43.59 19.94 -9.77
CA ALA A 4 -43.10 18.76 -10.48
C ALA A 4 -41.57 18.90 -10.64
N LEU A 5 -40.80 18.06 -9.95
CA LEU A 5 -39.35 17.93 -10.09
C LEU A 5 -39.02 17.59 -11.58
N LYS A 6 -38.09 18.31 -12.17
CA LYS A 6 -37.61 18.05 -13.53
C LYS A 6 -36.42 17.06 -13.45
N PRO A 7 -36.15 16.27 -14.51
CA PRO A 7 -35.00 15.35 -14.55
C PRO A 7 -33.65 16.00 -14.22
N ARG A 8 -33.48 17.31 -14.50
CA ARG A 8 -32.28 18.10 -14.19
C ARG A 8 -32.15 18.46 -12.68
N ASP A 9 -33.20 18.27 -11.89
CA ASP A 9 -33.20 18.53 -10.47
C ASP A 9 -32.79 17.26 -9.67
N LEU A 10 -32.57 16.13 -10.37
CA LEU A 10 -31.89 14.95 -9.81
C LEU A 10 -30.38 15.25 -9.76
N GLU A 11 -29.80 15.26 -8.56
CA GLU A 11 -28.35 15.14 -8.47
C GLU A 11 -27.92 13.92 -9.28
N PRO A 12 -26.83 14.01 -10.08
CA PRO A 12 -26.33 12.84 -10.79
C PRO A 12 -26.14 11.73 -9.77
N ALA A 13 -26.93 10.65 -9.90
CA ALA A 13 -26.80 9.51 -9.04
C ALA A 13 -25.32 9.15 -9.01
N LEU A 14 -24.72 9.09 -7.82
CA LEU A 14 -23.35 8.61 -7.64
C LEU A 14 -23.25 7.32 -8.45
N GLN A 15 -22.51 7.35 -9.56
CA GLN A 15 -22.38 6.19 -10.42
C GLN A 15 -21.92 5.04 -9.55
N ALA A 16 -22.71 3.98 -9.48
CA ALA A 16 -22.36 2.80 -8.71
C ALA A 16 -21.05 2.23 -9.30
N VAL A 17 -19.94 2.47 -8.61
CA VAL A 17 -18.62 2.03 -9.04
C VAL A 17 -18.58 0.52 -8.94
N SER A 18 -18.39 -0.16 -10.07
CA SER A 18 -18.22 -1.61 -10.11
C SER A 18 -16.77 -1.98 -9.79
N PRO A 19 -16.47 -2.59 -8.62
CA PRO A 19 -15.10 -2.99 -8.30
C PRO A 19 -14.47 -3.91 -9.34
N TYR A 20 -15.26 -4.76 -9.96
CA TYR A 20 -14.83 -5.68 -11.02
C TYR A 20 -14.38 -4.93 -12.28
N ARG A 21 -15.19 -3.97 -12.73
CA ARG A 21 -14.90 -3.17 -13.92
C ARG A 21 -13.68 -2.28 -13.71
N GLU A 22 -13.59 -1.62 -12.57
CA GLU A 22 -12.46 -0.75 -12.25
C GLU A 22 -11.16 -1.53 -12.10
N LEU A 23 -11.20 -2.71 -11.47
CA LEU A 23 -10.05 -3.62 -11.40
C LEU A 23 -9.54 -3.98 -12.81
N GLY A 24 -10.43 -4.40 -13.69
CA GLY A 24 -10.04 -4.79 -15.05
C GLY A 24 -9.50 -3.63 -15.87
N ALA A 25 -10.14 -2.48 -15.79
CA ALA A 25 -9.67 -1.28 -16.48
C ALA A 25 -8.31 -0.82 -15.95
N TYR A 26 -8.11 -0.80 -14.64
CA TYR A 26 -6.81 -0.46 -14.05
C TYR A 26 -5.70 -1.42 -14.49
N GLU A 27 -5.95 -2.71 -14.50
CA GLU A 27 -4.99 -3.71 -14.98
C GLU A 27 -4.67 -3.54 -16.48
N ALA A 28 -5.68 -3.21 -17.30
CA ALA A 28 -5.49 -2.93 -18.72
C ALA A 28 -4.60 -1.69 -18.95
N LEU A 29 -4.85 -0.60 -18.21
CA LEU A 29 -4.02 0.61 -18.25
C LEU A 29 -2.56 0.31 -17.90
N TRP A 30 -2.31 -0.59 -16.94
CA TRP A 30 -0.95 -0.99 -16.59
C TRP A 30 -0.25 -1.83 -17.66
N LEU A 31 -0.98 -2.46 -18.57
CA LEU A 31 -0.41 -3.21 -19.70
C LEU A 31 -0.01 -2.29 -20.86
N GLU A 32 -0.43 -1.03 -20.88
CA GLU A 32 -0.03 -0.05 -21.88
C GLU A 32 1.50 0.16 -21.86
N LYS A 33 2.05 0.47 -23.02
CA LYS A 33 3.49 0.79 -23.17
C LYS A 33 3.84 2.06 -22.38
N GLY A 34 4.81 1.96 -21.49
CA GLY A 34 5.26 3.10 -20.67
C GLY A 34 4.44 3.35 -19.40
N ALA A 35 3.47 2.47 -19.08
CA ALA A 35 2.69 2.58 -17.86
C ALA A 35 3.57 2.59 -16.61
N SER A 36 3.31 3.51 -15.71
CA SER A 36 3.98 3.72 -14.42
C SER A 36 3.04 4.48 -13.48
N PHE A 37 3.31 4.48 -12.17
CA PHE A 37 2.51 5.29 -11.24
C PHE A 37 2.47 6.77 -11.63
N LYS A 38 3.60 7.31 -12.11
CA LYS A 38 3.66 8.69 -12.59
C LYS A 38 2.77 8.91 -13.82
N SER A 39 2.90 8.08 -14.86
CA SER A 39 2.14 8.27 -16.11
C SER A 39 0.63 8.09 -15.91
N LEU A 40 0.22 7.15 -15.03
CA LEU A 40 -1.18 7.02 -14.66
C LEU A 40 -1.65 8.24 -13.85
N ALA A 41 -0.92 8.65 -12.82
CA ALA A 41 -1.28 9.84 -12.05
C ALA A 41 -1.40 11.10 -12.94
N ASP A 42 -0.52 11.25 -13.95
CA ASP A 42 -0.61 12.35 -14.91
C ASP A 42 -1.86 12.23 -15.80
N LYS A 43 -2.23 11.01 -16.25
CA LYS A 43 -3.47 10.73 -17.00
C LYS A 43 -4.71 11.14 -16.20
N PHE A 44 -4.80 10.71 -14.93
CA PHE A 44 -5.94 11.00 -14.06
C PHE A 44 -5.98 12.44 -13.53
N ARG A 45 -4.85 13.16 -13.59
CA ARG A 45 -4.82 14.60 -13.25
C ARG A 45 -5.44 15.45 -14.33
N ALA A 46 -5.41 15.00 -15.58
CA ALA A 46 -6.06 15.69 -16.69
C ALA A 46 -7.59 15.65 -16.60
N ASP A 47 -8.15 14.60 -15.98
CA ASP A 47 -9.57 14.50 -15.64
C ASP A 47 -9.73 14.02 -14.19
N THR A 48 -10.03 14.97 -13.31
CA THR A 48 -10.05 14.72 -11.86
C THR A 48 -11.25 13.90 -11.39
N LEU A 49 -12.23 13.66 -12.23
CA LEU A 49 -13.42 12.85 -11.92
C LEU A 49 -13.33 11.44 -12.54
N ALA A 50 -12.49 11.25 -13.54
CA ALA A 50 -12.38 9.99 -14.26
C ALA A 50 -12.01 8.81 -13.37
N LEU A 51 -12.62 7.67 -13.63
CA LEU A 51 -12.31 6.37 -13.08
C LEU A 51 -11.49 5.55 -14.09
N PRO A 52 -10.81 4.48 -13.70
CA PRO A 52 -10.10 3.61 -14.63
C PRO A 52 -10.93 3.16 -15.83
N SER A 53 -12.21 2.84 -15.60
CA SER A 53 -13.13 2.39 -16.65
C SER A 53 -13.53 3.46 -17.67
N ASP A 54 -13.22 4.73 -17.44
CA ASP A 54 -13.48 5.80 -18.42
C ASP A 54 -12.42 5.83 -19.53
N PHE A 55 -11.29 5.17 -19.32
CA PHE A 55 -10.17 5.10 -20.27
C PHE A 55 -10.05 3.76 -21.01
N VAL A 56 -10.88 2.77 -20.69
CA VAL A 56 -10.76 1.40 -21.22
C VAL A 56 -12.13 0.89 -21.64
N ASP A 57 -12.20 0.31 -22.82
CA ASP A 57 -13.44 -0.30 -23.29
C ASP A 57 -13.86 -1.49 -22.40
N PRO A 58 -15.18 -1.74 -22.28
CA PRO A 58 -15.69 -2.76 -21.38
C PRO A 58 -15.15 -4.18 -21.66
N ALA A 59 -14.97 -4.56 -22.91
CA ALA A 59 -14.52 -5.91 -23.26
C ALA A 59 -13.06 -6.13 -22.84
N THR A 60 -12.20 -5.13 -23.03
CA THR A 60 -10.81 -5.15 -22.57
C THR A 60 -10.73 -5.20 -21.04
N ALA A 61 -11.54 -4.40 -20.35
CA ALA A 61 -11.62 -4.41 -18.89
C ALA A 61 -12.07 -5.79 -18.37
N ASP A 62 -13.13 -6.37 -18.93
CA ASP A 62 -13.65 -7.69 -18.55
C ASP A 62 -12.61 -8.81 -18.76
N ALA A 63 -11.89 -8.77 -19.89
CA ALA A 63 -10.84 -9.74 -20.18
C ALA A 63 -9.68 -9.64 -19.18
N ALA A 64 -9.28 -8.42 -18.79
CA ALA A 64 -8.24 -8.20 -17.80
C ALA A 64 -8.68 -8.64 -16.39
N ALA A 65 -9.89 -8.24 -15.96
CA ALA A 65 -10.46 -8.66 -14.68
C ALA A 65 -10.53 -10.18 -14.56
N SER A 66 -11.04 -10.87 -15.57
CA SER A 66 -11.13 -12.33 -15.60
C SER A 66 -9.77 -13.01 -15.43
N LYS A 67 -8.71 -12.46 -16.06
CA LYS A 67 -7.35 -12.98 -15.90
C LYS A 67 -6.85 -12.81 -14.46
N VAL A 68 -7.09 -11.66 -13.83
CA VAL A 68 -6.70 -11.41 -12.43
C VAL A 68 -7.43 -12.36 -11.49
N LEU A 69 -8.76 -12.50 -11.63
CA LEU A 69 -9.55 -13.39 -10.79
C LEU A 69 -9.08 -14.84 -10.90
N LYS A 70 -8.77 -15.30 -12.11
CA LYS A 70 -8.20 -16.63 -12.34
C LYS A 70 -6.87 -16.80 -11.58
N LYS A 71 -5.94 -15.84 -11.70
CA LYS A 71 -4.65 -15.90 -11.00
C LYS A 71 -4.80 -15.92 -9.48
N PHE A 72 -5.72 -15.14 -8.94
CA PHE A 72 -5.99 -15.11 -7.51
C PHE A 72 -6.61 -16.42 -7.03
N ALA A 73 -7.54 -16.98 -7.78
CA ALA A 73 -8.12 -18.30 -7.48
C ALA A 73 -7.06 -19.41 -7.51
N GLU A 74 -6.18 -19.44 -8.52
CA GLU A 74 -5.06 -20.38 -8.61
C GLU A 74 -4.08 -20.27 -7.44
N ALA A 75 -3.93 -19.07 -6.86
CA ALA A 75 -3.14 -18.83 -5.67
C ALA A 75 -3.89 -19.09 -4.34
N GLY A 76 -5.14 -19.59 -4.41
CA GLY A 76 -5.95 -19.87 -3.23
C GLY A 76 -6.57 -18.63 -2.57
N ILE A 77 -6.58 -17.49 -3.24
CA ILE A 77 -7.19 -16.25 -2.73
C ILE A 77 -8.68 -16.27 -3.10
N SER A 78 -9.54 -16.59 -2.13
CA SER A 78 -10.99 -16.62 -2.30
C SER A 78 -11.69 -15.31 -1.87
N ARG A 79 -11.02 -14.48 -1.08
CA ARG A 79 -11.55 -13.20 -0.58
C ARG A 79 -10.50 -12.11 -0.72
N PHE A 80 -10.84 -11.06 -1.44
CA PHE A 80 -10.08 -9.82 -1.53
C PHE A 80 -11.04 -8.69 -1.92
N GLY A 81 -10.59 -7.46 -1.74
CA GLY A 81 -11.32 -6.29 -2.21
C GLY A 81 -10.41 -5.34 -2.97
N VAL A 82 -11.02 -4.36 -3.61
CA VAL A 82 -10.34 -3.22 -4.19
C VAL A 82 -10.89 -1.93 -3.62
N ARG A 83 -10.05 -0.90 -3.61
CA ARG A 83 -10.46 0.48 -3.33
C ARG A 83 -10.02 1.36 -4.48
N VAL A 84 -10.97 2.08 -5.02
CA VAL A 84 -10.79 2.94 -6.19
C VAL A 84 -10.69 4.38 -5.72
N ASN A 85 -9.69 5.10 -6.18
CA ASN A 85 -9.58 6.52 -5.90
C ASN A 85 -10.84 7.25 -6.39
N LYS A 86 -11.28 8.25 -5.64
CA LYS A 86 -12.52 9.03 -5.92
C LYS A 86 -13.82 8.26 -5.66
N ALA A 87 -13.77 7.03 -5.15
CA ALA A 87 -14.95 6.21 -4.85
C ALA A 87 -14.90 5.64 -3.44
N GLY A 88 -16.05 5.67 -2.76
CA GLY A 88 -16.23 5.06 -1.44
C GLY A 88 -15.23 5.52 -0.39
N ASP A 89 -14.81 4.58 0.44
CA ASP A 89 -13.91 4.76 1.59
C ASP A 89 -12.41 4.66 1.23
N TYR A 90 -12.02 5.23 0.07
CA TYR A 90 -10.60 5.36 -0.29
C TYR A 90 -9.91 6.36 0.64
N PRO A 91 -8.76 6.01 1.27
CA PRO A 91 -8.10 6.86 2.24
C PRO A 91 -7.68 8.20 1.65
N GLU A 92 -8.19 9.31 2.21
CA GLU A 92 -7.90 10.64 1.71
C GLU A 92 -6.41 10.97 1.71
N ARG A 93 -5.69 10.52 2.75
CA ARG A 93 -4.23 10.69 2.87
C ARG A 93 -3.44 10.15 1.67
N LEU A 94 -3.96 9.15 0.95
CA LEU A 94 -3.33 8.62 -0.26
C LEU A 94 -3.52 9.51 -1.48
N ARG A 95 -4.56 10.35 -1.49
CA ARG A 95 -4.80 11.34 -2.53
C ARG A 95 -3.78 12.48 -2.51
N GLU A 96 -3.18 12.75 -1.34
CA GLU A 96 -2.15 13.76 -1.15
C GLU A 96 -0.77 13.32 -1.70
N ALA A 97 -0.61 12.06 -2.07
CA ALA A 97 0.64 11.57 -2.62
C ALA A 97 0.97 12.26 -3.96
N ARG A 98 2.28 12.45 -4.23
CA ARG A 98 2.75 13.04 -5.50
C ARG A 98 2.21 12.32 -6.73
N HIS A 99 2.05 11.03 -6.64
CA HIS A 99 1.46 10.16 -7.65
C HIS A 99 0.38 9.33 -6.96
N PRO A 100 -0.86 9.83 -6.86
CA PRO A 100 -1.97 9.10 -6.27
C PRO A 100 -2.15 7.73 -6.94
N ILE A 101 -2.49 6.75 -6.14
CA ILE A 101 -2.76 5.39 -6.61
C ILE A 101 -4.24 5.30 -6.96
N GLU A 102 -4.57 4.92 -8.18
CA GLU A 102 -5.97 4.90 -8.61
C GLU A 102 -6.74 3.66 -8.14
N LEU A 103 -6.02 2.57 -7.84
CA LEU A 103 -6.64 1.37 -7.29
C LEU A 103 -5.69 0.65 -6.34
N LEU A 104 -6.23 0.26 -5.18
CA LEU A 104 -5.57 -0.60 -4.20
C LEU A 104 -6.27 -1.94 -4.12
N TYR A 105 -5.51 -2.99 -3.99
CA TYR A 105 -5.96 -4.35 -3.64
C TYR A 105 -5.78 -4.58 -2.17
N TYR A 106 -6.69 -5.31 -1.53
CA TYR A 106 -6.52 -5.64 -0.12
C TYR A 106 -7.12 -6.99 0.26
N ARG A 107 -6.64 -7.54 1.37
CA ARG A 107 -7.23 -8.67 2.09
C ARG A 107 -7.34 -8.31 3.56
N GLY A 108 -8.44 -8.72 4.19
CA GLY A 108 -8.69 -8.48 5.61
C GLY A 108 -9.53 -7.24 5.90
N ALA A 109 -9.34 -6.68 7.08
CA ALA A 109 -10.15 -5.65 7.71
C ALA A 109 -9.77 -4.24 7.22
N TRP A 110 -10.43 -3.74 6.18
CA TRP A 110 -10.11 -2.44 5.56
C TRP A 110 -10.25 -1.27 6.54
N GLU A 111 -11.18 -1.36 7.48
CA GLU A 111 -11.42 -0.36 8.52
C GLU A 111 -10.18 -0.06 9.38
N LEU A 112 -9.16 -0.89 9.37
CA LEU A 112 -7.89 -0.59 10.03
C LEU A 112 -7.16 0.62 9.44
N THR A 113 -7.47 1.02 8.21
CA THR A 113 -6.92 2.24 7.59
C THR A 113 -7.36 3.52 8.29
N GLU A 114 -8.47 3.49 9.02
CA GLU A 114 -9.02 4.62 9.77
C GLU A 114 -8.41 4.75 11.18
N THR A 115 -7.68 3.73 11.63
CA THR A 115 -7.05 3.76 12.95
C THR A 115 -5.81 4.65 12.97
N ARG A 116 -5.48 5.17 14.16
CA ARG A 116 -4.19 5.81 14.36
C ARG A 116 -3.07 4.81 14.09
N SER A 117 -2.15 5.14 13.22
CA SER A 117 -1.15 4.19 12.78
C SER A 117 0.24 4.80 12.61
N VAL A 118 1.27 3.99 12.87
CA VAL A 118 2.67 4.38 12.77
C VAL A 118 3.44 3.31 12.01
N ALA A 119 4.26 3.74 11.03
CA ALA A 119 5.12 2.82 10.29
C ALA A 119 6.41 2.55 11.06
N ILE A 120 6.76 1.28 11.25
CA ILE A 120 8.09 0.84 11.72
C ILE A 120 8.81 0.21 10.53
N VAL A 121 9.97 0.76 10.17
CA VAL A 121 10.70 0.32 8.98
C VAL A 121 12.21 0.28 9.23
N GLY A 122 12.91 -0.50 8.38
CA GLY A 122 14.35 -0.54 8.48
C GLY A 122 15.03 -1.55 7.57
N SER A 123 16.24 -1.93 7.97
CA SER A 123 17.10 -2.84 7.23
C SER A 123 16.50 -4.25 7.13
N ARG A 124 16.60 -4.86 5.94
CA ARG A 124 16.34 -6.30 5.72
C ARG A 124 17.39 -7.17 6.43
N LYS A 125 18.64 -6.67 6.50
CA LYS A 125 19.74 -7.30 7.23
C LYS A 125 19.94 -6.56 8.54
N ALA A 126 18.91 -6.57 9.38
CA ALA A 126 18.94 -5.91 10.67
C ALA A 126 19.83 -6.65 11.67
N SER A 127 20.53 -5.89 12.51
CA SER A 127 21.24 -6.45 13.65
C SER A 127 20.26 -7.07 14.66
N PRO A 128 20.70 -8.05 15.48
CA PRO A 128 19.86 -8.60 16.56
C PRO A 128 19.33 -7.49 17.48
N GLU A 129 20.14 -6.46 17.75
CA GLU A 129 19.73 -5.32 18.55
C GLU A 129 18.69 -4.45 17.83
N GLY A 130 18.85 -4.23 16.53
CA GLY A 130 17.85 -3.53 15.71
C GLY A 130 16.49 -4.24 15.75
N GLN A 131 16.47 -5.56 15.63
CA GLN A 131 15.25 -6.36 15.73
C GLN A 131 14.62 -6.26 17.14
N ARG A 132 15.41 -6.31 18.22
CA ARG A 132 14.92 -6.10 19.59
C ARG A 132 14.31 -4.71 19.78
N ARG A 133 14.94 -3.65 19.20
CA ARG A 133 14.40 -2.28 19.24
C ARG A 133 13.08 -2.17 18.50
N ALA A 134 12.98 -2.75 17.30
CA ALA A 134 11.73 -2.79 16.54
C ALA A 134 10.61 -3.48 17.33
N ALA A 135 10.91 -4.64 17.91
CA ALA A 135 9.95 -5.38 18.73
C ALA A 135 9.49 -4.61 19.96
N ARG A 136 10.40 -3.93 20.67
CA ARG A 136 10.06 -3.10 21.84
C ARG A 136 9.19 -1.93 21.45
N LEU A 137 9.52 -1.22 20.35
CA LEU A 137 8.71 -0.12 19.82
C LEU A 137 7.32 -0.58 19.42
N ALA A 138 7.22 -1.72 18.74
CA ALA A 138 5.94 -2.27 18.33
C ALA A 138 5.04 -2.56 19.55
N ARG A 139 5.56 -3.21 20.60
CA ARG A 139 4.81 -3.45 21.84
C ARG A 139 4.34 -2.16 22.50
N HIS A 140 5.23 -1.16 22.57
CA HIS A 140 4.85 0.14 23.15
C HIS A 140 3.76 0.85 22.32
N LEU A 141 3.80 0.80 20.99
CA LEU A 141 2.72 1.35 20.17
C LEU A 141 1.40 0.60 20.39
N VAL A 142 1.44 -0.73 20.56
CA VAL A 142 0.26 -1.54 20.88
C VAL A 142 -0.34 -1.15 22.23
N GLU A 143 0.47 -0.95 23.27
CA GLU A 143 0.04 -0.46 24.58
C GLU A 143 -0.68 0.90 24.48
N GLN A 144 -0.34 1.74 23.50
CA GLN A 144 -0.98 3.02 23.24
C GLN A 144 -2.17 2.92 22.28
N GLY A 145 -2.61 1.72 21.90
CA GLY A 145 -3.72 1.50 20.98
C GLY A 145 -3.40 1.92 19.53
N ILE A 146 -2.12 2.03 19.15
CA ILE A 146 -1.67 2.46 17.83
C ILE A 146 -1.44 1.24 16.94
N THR A 147 -2.01 1.26 15.75
CA THR A 147 -1.81 0.23 14.71
C THR A 147 -0.40 0.33 14.13
N VAL A 148 0.32 -0.78 14.11
CA VAL A 148 1.66 -0.86 13.53
C VAL A 148 1.56 -1.14 12.04
N VAL A 149 2.22 -0.34 11.21
CA VAL A 149 2.28 -0.53 9.75
C VAL A 149 3.69 -0.91 9.36
N SER A 150 3.86 -1.91 8.50
CA SER A 150 5.18 -2.24 7.94
C SER A 150 5.07 -2.96 6.60
N GLY A 151 6.23 -3.23 5.98
CA GLY A 151 6.29 -3.71 4.61
C GLY A 151 6.53 -5.21 4.45
N LEU A 152 6.50 -5.97 5.53
CA LEU A 152 6.72 -7.42 5.54
C LEU A 152 8.10 -7.88 5.01
N ALA A 153 9.08 -7.00 4.90
CA ALA A 153 10.43 -7.38 4.55
C ALA A 153 11.09 -8.17 5.70
N GLU A 154 12.18 -8.88 5.40
CA GLU A 154 13.02 -9.49 6.45
C GLU A 154 13.56 -8.42 7.41
N GLY A 155 14.00 -8.81 8.57
CA GLY A 155 14.65 -7.94 9.55
C GLY A 155 13.66 -7.08 10.34
N ILE A 156 13.75 -5.76 10.22
CA ILE A 156 12.97 -4.83 11.04
C ILE A 156 11.46 -5.01 10.85
N ASP A 157 11.00 -5.11 9.60
CA ASP A 157 9.57 -5.20 9.31
C ASP A 157 8.96 -6.48 9.92
N THR A 158 9.64 -7.62 9.74
CA THR A 158 9.22 -8.89 10.34
C THR A 158 9.20 -8.80 11.86
N ALA A 159 10.24 -8.24 12.50
CA ALA A 159 10.31 -8.10 13.95
C ALA A 159 9.17 -7.22 14.49
N ALA A 160 8.84 -6.14 13.79
CA ALA A 160 7.74 -5.25 14.15
C ALA A 160 6.38 -5.97 14.09
N HIS A 161 6.08 -6.65 12.98
CA HIS A 161 4.83 -7.40 12.84
C HIS A 161 4.69 -8.51 13.88
N MET A 162 5.73 -9.33 14.06
CA MET A 162 5.70 -10.43 15.04
C MET A 162 5.42 -9.92 16.44
N ALA A 163 6.16 -8.91 16.90
CA ALA A 163 5.98 -8.33 18.22
C ALA A 163 4.60 -7.67 18.41
N THR A 164 4.03 -7.07 17.36
CA THR A 164 2.67 -6.53 17.38
C THR A 164 1.64 -7.64 17.60
N LEU A 165 1.78 -8.74 16.86
CA LEU A 165 0.87 -9.90 16.97
C LEU A 165 0.98 -10.61 18.32
N GLU A 166 2.22 -10.75 18.85
CA GLU A 166 2.48 -11.32 20.17
C GLU A 166 1.87 -10.48 21.30
N ALA A 167 1.85 -9.16 21.13
CA ALA A 167 1.24 -8.23 22.07
C ALA A 167 -0.28 -8.06 21.92
N GLY A 168 -0.92 -8.81 21.02
CA GLY A 168 -2.37 -8.70 20.77
C GLY A 168 -2.78 -7.43 20.04
N GLY A 169 -1.84 -6.74 19.37
CA GLY A 169 -2.08 -5.48 18.66
C GLY A 169 -2.58 -5.65 17.24
N LYS A 170 -2.97 -4.51 16.64
CA LYS A 170 -3.42 -4.42 15.25
C LYS A 170 -2.27 -4.09 14.32
N THR A 171 -2.24 -4.69 13.14
CA THR A 171 -1.19 -4.43 12.16
C THR A 171 -1.73 -4.32 10.73
N ILE A 172 -1.07 -3.48 9.93
CA ILE A 172 -1.31 -3.37 8.48
C ILE A 172 0.00 -3.68 7.77
N THR A 173 -0.03 -4.57 6.80
CA THR A 173 1.11 -4.72 5.90
C THR A 173 0.80 -4.15 4.52
N VAL A 174 1.75 -3.37 3.98
CA VAL A 174 1.70 -2.92 2.59
C VAL A 174 2.79 -3.69 1.84
N VAL A 175 2.43 -4.47 0.84
CA VAL A 175 3.39 -5.31 0.11
C VAL A 175 3.78 -4.69 -1.22
N GLY A 176 5.02 -4.96 -1.66
CA GLY A 176 5.55 -4.50 -2.96
C GLY A 176 5.38 -5.54 -4.07
N THR A 177 4.44 -6.48 -3.89
CA THR A 177 4.06 -7.55 -4.84
C THR A 177 2.55 -7.58 -4.99
N PRO A 178 2.00 -8.15 -6.07
CA PRO A 178 0.57 -8.43 -6.13
C PRO A 178 0.13 -9.40 -5.04
N LEU A 179 -1.16 -9.46 -4.74
CA LEU A 179 -1.71 -10.30 -3.66
C LEU A 179 -1.38 -11.79 -3.79
N HIS A 180 -1.26 -12.30 -5.01
CA HIS A 180 -0.98 -13.72 -5.30
C HIS A 180 0.51 -14.08 -5.22
N HIS A 181 1.39 -13.09 -4.96
CA HIS A 181 2.80 -13.31 -4.71
C HIS A 181 3.16 -13.17 -3.25
N ILE A 182 4.01 -14.07 -2.76
CA ILE A 182 4.54 -14.02 -1.41
C ILE A 182 6.02 -13.67 -1.46
N TYR A 183 6.37 -12.54 -0.84
CA TYR A 183 7.75 -12.09 -0.77
C TYR A 183 8.01 -11.31 0.54
N PRO A 184 9.06 -11.69 1.28
CA PRO A 184 9.93 -12.85 1.08
C PRO A 184 9.19 -14.18 1.38
N LYS A 185 9.65 -15.29 0.80
CA LYS A 185 8.99 -16.60 0.94
C LYS A 185 8.93 -17.08 2.40
N GLN A 186 9.93 -16.72 3.19
CA GLN A 186 10.01 -17.05 4.61
C GLN A 186 8.85 -16.46 5.43
N ASN A 187 8.32 -15.33 5.00
CA ASN A 187 7.22 -14.65 5.68
C ASN A 187 5.83 -15.12 5.22
N ARG A 188 5.72 -16.25 4.49
CA ARG A 188 4.43 -16.78 4.03
C ARG A 188 3.40 -16.88 5.15
N ALA A 189 3.72 -17.55 6.24
CA ALA A 189 2.79 -17.74 7.35
C ALA A 189 2.37 -16.41 7.99
N LEU A 190 3.32 -15.46 8.13
CA LEU A 190 3.05 -14.13 8.64
C LEU A 190 2.16 -13.33 7.69
N GLN A 191 2.43 -13.38 6.37
CA GLN A 191 1.61 -12.70 5.36
C GLN A 191 0.16 -13.21 5.38
N GLU A 192 -0.04 -14.53 5.41
CA GLU A 192 -1.37 -15.13 5.46
C GLU A 192 -2.10 -14.79 6.76
N ARG A 193 -1.42 -14.84 7.90
CA ARG A 193 -2.01 -14.44 9.18
C ARG A 193 -2.47 -12.98 9.15
N ILE A 194 -1.63 -12.05 8.65
CA ILE A 194 -2.02 -10.64 8.57
C ILE A 194 -3.17 -10.44 7.57
N ALA A 195 -3.14 -11.14 6.43
CA ALA A 195 -4.20 -11.05 5.42
C ALA A 195 -5.57 -11.59 5.89
N ASN A 196 -5.58 -12.54 6.83
CA ASN A 196 -6.81 -13.13 7.34
C ASN A 196 -7.34 -12.42 8.59
N ASP A 197 -6.45 -12.03 9.51
CA ASP A 197 -6.85 -11.53 10.83
C ASP A 197 -6.75 -9.99 10.94
N PHE A 198 -6.00 -9.34 10.04
CA PHE A 198 -5.74 -7.91 10.05
C PHE A 198 -5.90 -7.31 8.64
N LEU A 199 -4.90 -6.58 8.13
CA LEU A 199 -5.00 -5.95 6.81
C LEU A 199 -3.72 -6.08 6.00
N LEU A 200 -3.83 -6.64 4.82
CA LEU A 200 -2.80 -6.66 3.78
C LEU A 200 -3.24 -5.79 2.61
N ILE A 201 -2.40 -4.84 2.22
CA ILE A 201 -2.63 -3.92 1.09
C ILE A 201 -1.56 -4.13 0.03
N SER A 202 -1.96 -4.07 -1.24
CA SER A 202 -1.07 -3.99 -2.39
C SER A 202 -1.55 -2.93 -3.37
N GLN A 203 -0.62 -2.19 -3.96
CA GLN A 203 -0.86 -1.28 -5.08
C GLN A 203 -0.37 -1.86 -6.41
N VAL A 204 0.18 -3.07 -6.38
CA VAL A 204 0.91 -3.65 -7.51
C VAL A 204 -0.05 -4.35 -8.47
N PRO A 205 -0.12 -3.92 -9.74
CA PRO A 205 -0.97 -4.54 -10.74
C PRO A 205 -0.49 -5.96 -11.06
N ALA A 206 -1.41 -6.91 -11.01
CA ALA A 206 -1.12 -8.33 -11.10
C ALA A 206 -0.59 -8.74 -12.48
N LEU A 207 -1.26 -8.30 -13.55
CA LEU A 207 -0.90 -8.69 -14.91
C LEU A 207 0.42 -8.04 -15.34
N ARG A 208 0.64 -6.78 -14.97
CA ARG A 208 1.91 -6.09 -15.26
C ARG A 208 3.08 -6.76 -14.55
N TYR A 209 2.92 -7.07 -13.29
CA TYR A 209 3.97 -7.73 -12.49
C TYR A 209 4.39 -9.06 -13.06
N ASP A 210 3.43 -9.89 -13.50
CA ASP A 210 3.70 -11.20 -14.08
C ASP A 210 4.26 -11.13 -15.51
N SER A 211 4.00 -10.02 -16.24
CA SER A 211 4.47 -9.84 -17.63
C SER A 211 5.89 -9.28 -17.73
N GLN A 212 6.50 -8.87 -16.64
CA GLN A 212 7.82 -8.25 -16.67
C GLN A 212 8.83 -8.99 -15.77
N ASP A 213 10.12 -8.69 -15.97
CA ASP A 213 11.21 -9.33 -15.25
C ASP A 213 11.36 -8.80 -13.80
N TYR A 214 12.13 -9.54 -13.00
CA TYR A 214 12.42 -9.20 -11.61
C TYR A 214 13.07 -7.80 -11.45
N ARG A 215 13.91 -7.36 -12.39
CA ARG A 215 14.59 -6.05 -12.27
C ARG A 215 13.58 -4.91 -12.33
N ARG A 216 12.62 -5.03 -13.24
CA ARG A 216 11.50 -4.06 -13.35
C ARG A 216 10.58 -4.15 -12.15
N ASN A 217 10.27 -5.37 -11.68
CA ASN A 217 9.42 -5.57 -10.50
C ASN A 217 10.00 -4.95 -9.22
N ARG A 218 11.32 -4.81 -9.11
CA ARG A 218 11.95 -4.13 -7.97
C ARG A 218 11.53 -2.67 -7.80
N THR A 219 11.07 -1.99 -8.85
CA THR A 219 10.62 -0.60 -8.78
C THR A 219 9.33 -0.43 -7.98
N PHE A 220 8.54 -1.49 -7.78
CA PHE A 220 7.33 -1.43 -6.96
C PHE A 220 7.62 -1.29 -5.45
N PHE A 221 8.79 -1.71 -4.96
CA PHE A 221 9.11 -1.61 -3.53
C PHE A 221 9.31 -0.17 -3.03
N PRO A 222 10.04 0.72 -3.73
CA PRO A 222 10.10 2.12 -3.37
C PRO A 222 8.73 2.81 -3.40
N GLU A 223 7.92 2.54 -4.41
CA GLU A 223 6.56 3.10 -4.54
C GLU A 223 5.65 2.62 -3.40
N ARG A 224 5.73 1.34 -3.00
CA ARG A 224 5.05 0.80 -1.83
C ARG A 224 5.42 1.56 -0.55
N ASN A 225 6.67 1.94 -0.39
CA ASN A 225 7.12 2.69 0.77
C ASN A 225 6.48 4.10 0.82
N VAL A 226 6.24 4.73 -0.32
CA VAL A 226 5.51 6.01 -0.43
C VAL A 226 4.06 5.84 0.04
N THR A 227 3.38 4.77 -0.40
CA THR A 227 2.02 4.44 0.03
C THR A 227 1.95 4.16 1.53
N MET A 228 2.90 3.39 2.06
CA MET A 228 2.96 3.08 3.49
C MET A 228 3.14 4.35 4.34
N SER A 229 4.00 5.28 3.90
CA SER A 229 4.16 6.58 4.54
C SER A 229 2.87 7.40 4.51
N ALA A 230 2.16 7.42 3.37
CA ALA A 230 0.92 8.19 3.23
C ALA A 230 -0.20 7.68 4.15
N LEU A 231 -0.28 6.37 4.37
CA LEU A 231 -1.28 5.74 5.24
C LEU A 231 -1.08 6.05 6.72
N THR A 232 0.12 6.46 7.16
CA THR A 232 0.48 6.55 8.58
C THR A 232 0.64 7.99 9.05
N GLU A 233 0.50 8.22 10.38
CA GLU A 233 0.77 9.51 11.02
C GLU A 233 2.26 9.79 11.14
N ALA A 234 3.07 8.73 11.25
CA ALA A 234 4.50 8.82 11.43
C ALA A 234 5.23 7.61 10.84
N THR A 235 6.50 7.83 10.52
CA THR A 235 7.45 6.76 10.16
C THR A 235 8.57 6.73 11.19
N ILE A 236 8.87 5.56 11.75
CA ILE A 236 10.01 5.31 12.64
C ILE A 236 11.03 4.45 11.90
N ILE A 237 12.24 4.99 11.69
CA ILE A 237 13.37 4.24 11.12
C ILE A 237 14.21 3.69 12.26
N VAL A 238 14.24 2.37 12.38
CA VAL A 238 14.94 1.67 13.47
C VAL A 238 16.42 1.44 13.15
N GLU A 239 16.69 0.98 11.94
CA GLU A 239 18.03 0.71 11.42
C GLU A 239 18.02 0.78 9.89
N ALA A 240 18.95 1.51 9.29
CA ALA A 240 19.09 1.58 7.83
C ALA A 240 20.53 1.83 7.42
N GLY A 241 20.93 1.32 6.25
CA GLY A 241 22.22 1.62 5.63
C GLY A 241 22.11 2.79 4.63
N GLU A 242 23.26 3.26 4.10
CA GLU A 242 23.36 4.41 3.17
C GLU A 242 22.50 4.29 1.91
N THR A 243 22.28 3.07 1.43
CA THR A 243 21.52 2.79 0.19
C THR A 243 20.18 2.12 0.45
N SER A 244 19.67 2.21 1.69
CA SER A 244 18.42 1.56 2.07
C SER A 244 17.22 2.14 1.34
N GLY A 245 16.30 1.27 0.88
CA GLY A 245 14.99 1.67 0.38
C GLY A 245 14.14 2.43 1.41
N THR A 246 14.45 2.31 2.70
CA THR A 246 13.85 3.06 3.79
C THR A 246 14.01 4.58 3.64
N LEU A 247 15.09 5.05 2.96
CA LEU A 247 15.31 6.47 2.70
C LEU A 247 14.27 7.06 1.73
N THR A 248 13.69 6.23 0.86
CA THR A 248 12.57 6.66 0.02
C THR A 248 11.34 6.96 0.87
N GLN A 249 11.08 6.14 1.88
CA GLN A 249 9.98 6.39 2.82
C GLN A 249 10.24 7.62 3.69
N ALA A 250 11.48 7.85 4.15
CA ALA A 250 11.83 9.05 4.90
C ALA A 250 11.52 10.33 4.10
N ARG A 251 11.95 10.37 2.83
CA ARG A 251 11.63 11.51 1.95
C ARG A 251 10.13 11.66 1.72
N ALA A 252 9.43 10.53 1.52
CA ALA A 252 7.99 10.54 1.34
C ALA A 252 7.27 11.07 2.58
N ALA A 253 7.67 10.65 3.78
CA ALA A 253 7.10 11.11 5.04
C ALA A 253 7.19 12.65 5.17
N LEU A 254 8.37 13.21 4.93
CA LEU A 254 8.57 14.67 4.97
C LEU A 254 7.75 15.40 3.90
N HIS A 255 7.76 14.89 2.66
CA HIS A 255 6.98 15.49 1.56
C HIS A 255 5.47 15.49 1.83
N GLN A 256 4.98 14.45 2.51
CA GLN A 256 3.57 14.26 2.86
C GLN A 256 3.18 14.91 4.20
N GLY A 257 4.09 15.67 4.83
CA GLY A 257 3.85 16.28 6.13
C GLY A 257 3.66 15.29 7.28
N ARG A 258 4.17 14.05 7.14
CA ARG A 258 4.14 13.04 8.20
C ARG A 258 5.34 13.19 9.14
N LYS A 259 5.17 12.81 10.39
CA LYS A 259 6.27 12.82 11.35
C LYS A 259 7.31 11.77 10.98
N LEU A 260 8.59 12.12 11.07
CA LEU A 260 9.70 11.21 10.86
C LEU A 260 10.54 11.11 12.13
N PHE A 261 10.74 9.87 12.61
CA PHE A 261 11.61 9.57 13.73
C PHE A 261 12.74 8.64 13.26
N ILE A 262 13.97 9.00 13.60
CA ILE A 262 15.16 8.20 13.31
C ILE A 262 15.79 7.85 14.66
N LEU A 263 15.98 6.56 14.92
CA LEU A 263 16.59 6.15 16.18
C LEU A 263 18.06 6.56 16.26
N ASN A 264 18.50 6.98 17.44
CA ASN A 264 19.90 7.43 17.70
C ASN A 264 20.93 6.40 17.19
N ALA A 265 20.65 5.11 17.29
CA ALA A 265 21.51 4.07 16.76
C ALA A 265 21.83 4.20 15.25
N CYS A 266 21.07 4.97 14.47
CA CYS A 266 21.42 5.27 13.09
C CYS A 266 22.50 6.35 12.98
N PHE A 267 22.58 7.27 13.94
CA PHE A 267 23.60 8.30 14.02
C PHE A 267 24.92 7.73 14.58
N ASP A 268 24.85 6.86 15.56
CA ASP A 268 26.03 6.25 16.23
C ASP A 268 26.90 5.42 15.28
N LYS A 269 26.38 5.00 14.14
CA LYS A 269 27.11 4.20 13.14
C LYS A 269 27.98 5.02 12.18
N GLY A 270 28.06 6.34 12.33
CA GLY A 270 28.82 7.22 11.45
C GLY A 270 28.28 7.27 10.01
N LEU A 271 26.99 6.95 9.82
CA LEU A 271 26.32 7.02 8.54
C LEU A 271 25.94 8.47 8.22
N ARG A 272 26.05 8.86 6.96
CA ARG A 272 25.75 10.25 6.53
C ARG A 272 24.27 10.50 6.25
N TRP A 273 23.50 9.44 6.01
CA TRP A 273 22.12 9.61 5.61
C TRP A 273 21.20 10.21 6.69
N PRO A 274 21.39 9.95 8.03
CA PRO A 274 20.49 10.51 9.03
C PRO A 274 20.52 12.04 9.06
N GLU A 275 21.70 12.64 8.81
CA GLU A 275 21.90 14.10 8.80
C GLU A 275 21.19 14.82 7.63
N ARG A 276 20.61 14.06 6.67
CA ARG A 276 19.92 14.61 5.51
C ARG A 276 18.42 14.84 5.76
N PHE A 277 17.94 14.46 6.93
CA PHE A 277 16.55 14.52 7.36
C PHE A 277 16.39 15.26 8.68
#